data_cea250286bbfaba7ac1bbc16dcff4e45
#
_entry.id   cea250286bbfaba7ac1bbc16dcff4e45
#
_cell.length_a   1.000
_cell.length_b   1.000
_cell.length_c   1.000
_cell.angle_alpha   90.00
_cell.angle_beta   90.00
_cell.angle_gamma   90.00
#
_symmetry.space_group_name_H-M   'P 1'
#
loop_
_entity.id
_entity.type
_entity.pdbx_description
1 polymer ?
#
loop_
_entity_poly.entity_id
_entity_poly.type
_entity_poly.pdbx_seq_one_letter_code
_entity_poly.pdbx_strand_id
1 'polypeptide(L)'
;MKHKICIYAIARNEEQFVDRFCDAAAEADYIAVLDTGSTDRTVEKLSDRGVIVRQTTIEPWRFDVARNLSMLLIPRDTDLCVCADLDEVLLPGWRAALE
;
A
#
# COMPACT_ATOMS: atom_id res chain seq x y z
N MET A 1 20.44 9.90 9.79
CA MET A 1 19.10 10.21 10.24
C MET A 1 18.09 9.35 9.50
N LYS A 2 17.20 8.69 10.23
CA LYS A 2 16.19 7.85 9.57
C LYS A 2 15.01 8.68 9.11
N HIS A 3 14.55 8.39 7.91
CA HIS A 3 13.29 8.93 7.40
C HIS A 3 12.14 7.97 7.73
N LYS A 4 10.95 8.51 7.88
CA LYS A 4 9.73 7.72 7.94
C LYS A 4 9.26 7.47 6.52
N ILE A 5 9.17 6.20 6.13
CA ILE A 5 8.83 5.80 4.78
C ILE A 5 7.49 5.08 4.78
N CYS A 6 6.58 5.52 3.93
CA CYS A 6 5.29 4.87 3.69
C CYS A 6 5.23 4.33 2.28
N ILE A 7 4.91 3.05 2.12
CA ILE A 7 4.55 2.49 0.82
C ILE A 7 3.02 2.58 0.71
N TYR A 8 2.53 3.16 -0.37
CA TYR A 8 1.10 3.25 -0.60
C TYR A 8 0.73 2.61 -1.93
N ALA A 9 -0.47 2.03 -1.98
CA ALA A 9 -0.93 1.26 -3.12
C ALA A 9 -2.44 1.32 -3.26
N ILE A 10 -2.92 0.93 -4.44
CA ILE A 10 -4.33 0.72 -4.74
C ILE A 10 -4.49 -0.77 -5.01
N ALA A 11 -5.53 -1.39 -4.46
CA ALA A 11 -5.75 -2.83 -4.61
C ALA A 11 -7.18 -3.15 -4.98
N ARG A 12 -7.37 -4.23 -5.73
CA ARG A 12 -8.67 -4.84 -5.97
C ARG A 12 -8.47 -6.30 -6.34
N ASN A 13 -9.05 -7.21 -5.51
CA ASN A 13 -8.99 -8.65 -5.75
C ASN A 13 -7.56 -9.17 -5.98
N GLU A 14 -6.67 -8.86 -5.04
CA GLU A 14 -5.26 -9.21 -5.13
C GLU A 14 -4.79 -10.02 -3.92
N GLU A 15 -5.68 -10.83 -3.31
CA GLU A 15 -5.36 -11.58 -2.10
C GLU A 15 -4.12 -12.47 -2.25
N GLN A 16 -3.87 -12.99 -3.43
CA GLN A 16 -2.72 -13.86 -3.69
C GLN A 16 -1.38 -13.15 -3.57
N PHE A 17 -1.37 -11.83 -3.67
CA PHE A 17 -0.13 -11.04 -3.61
C PHE A 17 0.11 -10.40 -2.24
N VAL A 18 -0.87 -10.43 -1.33
CA VAL A 18 -0.79 -9.68 -0.07
C VAL A 18 0.42 -10.09 0.77
N ASP A 19 0.60 -11.39 1.00
CA ASP A 19 1.70 -11.84 1.85
C ASP A 19 3.06 -11.50 1.25
N ARG A 20 3.24 -11.75 -0.05
CA ARG A 20 4.49 -11.42 -0.74
C ARG A 20 4.76 -9.91 -0.72
N PHE A 21 3.73 -9.12 -0.98
CA PHE A 21 3.84 -7.66 -0.96
C PHE A 21 4.25 -7.16 0.42
N CYS A 22 3.58 -7.62 1.47
CA CYS A 22 3.88 -7.18 2.83
C CYS A 22 5.27 -7.64 3.28
N ASP A 23 5.70 -8.83 2.89
CA ASP A 23 7.05 -9.30 3.21
C ASP A 23 8.11 -8.43 2.52
N ALA A 24 7.90 -8.09 1.26
CA ALA A 24 8.83 -7.24 0.51
C ALA A 24 8.83 -5.80 1.03
N ALA A 25 7.69 -5.33 1.53
CA ALA A 25 7.53 -3.96 2.03
C ALA A 25 7.87 -3.82 3.52
N ALA A 26 8.32 -4.89 4.18
CA ALA A 26 8.54 -4.91 5.63
C ALA A 26 9.57 -3.88 6.10
N GLU A 27 10.44 -3.38 5.23
CA GLU A 27 11.42 -2.35 5.57
C GLU A 27 10.76 -0.96 5.74
N ALA A 28 9.52 -0.78 5.29
CA ALA A 28 8.82 0.49 5.44
C ALA A 28 8.32 0.68 6.88
N ASP A 29 8.15 1.93 7.29
CA ASP A 29 7.53 2.25 8.57
C ASP A 29 6.02 2.08 8.51
N TYR A 30 5.43 2.39 7.35
CA TYR A 30 3.99 2.28 7.13
C TYR A 30 3.71 1.66 5.78
N ILE A 31 2.63 0.90 5.71
CA ILE A 31 2.05 0.42 4.46
C ILE A 31 0.59 0.86 4.46
N ALA A 32 0.16 1.56 3.42
CA ALA A 32 -1.19 2.07 3.30
C ALA A 32 -1.79 1.64 1.96
N VAL A 33 -2.96 1.01 1.98
CA VAL A 33 -3.61 0.50 0.78
C VAL A 33 -5.05 0.98 0.70
N LEU A 34 -5.41 1.53 -0.44
CA LEU A 34 -6.79 1.84 -0.77
C LEU A 34 -7.37 0.67 -1.56
N ASP A 35 -8.37 0.00 -1.01
CA ASP A 35 -9.07 -1.07 -1.71
C ASP A 35 -10.27 -0.48 -2.44
N THR A 36 -10.42 -0.79 -3.71
CA THR A 36 -11.44 -0.20 -4.56
C THR A 36 -12.62 -1.12 -4.83
N GLY A 37 -12.82 -2.13 -4.00
CA GLY A 37 -13.98 -2.98 -4.09
C GLY A 37 -13.69 -4.46 -4.22
N SER A 38 -12.69 -4.96 -3.48
CA SER A 38 -12.39 -6.39 -3.46
C SER A 38 -13.56 -7.21 -2.94
N THR A 39 -13.82 -8.33 -3.60
CA THR A 39 -14.82 -9.30 -3.17
C THR A 39 -14.15 -10.56 -2.58
N ASP A 40 -12.83 -10.64 -2.64
CA ASP A 40 -12.04 -11.71 -2.06
C ASP A 40 -11.54 -11.33 -0.65
N ARG A 41 -10.49 -11.98 -0.17
CA ARG A 41 -9.93 -11.73 1.15
C ARG A 41 -8.83 -10.68 1.19
N THR A 42 -8.71 -9.84 0.17
CA THR A 42 -7.65 -8.82 0.09
C THR A 42 -7.64 -7.92 1.33
N VAL A 43 -8.79 -7.33 1.68
CA VAL A 43 -8.88 -6.40 2.82
C VAL A 43 -8.56 -7.11 4.13
N GLU A 44 -9.12 -8.29 4.34
CA GLU A 44 -8.88 -9.08 5.55
C GLU A 44 -7.40 -9.39 5.74
N LYS A 45 -6.75 -9.87 4.67
CA LYS A 45 -5.33 -10.23 4.74
C LYS A 45 -4.44 -9.02 4.97
N LEU A 46 -4.74 -7.89 4.34
CA LEU A 46 -4.01 -6.65 4.57
C LEU A 46 -4.14 -6.20 6.02
N SER A 47 -5.36 -6.22 6.56
CA SER A 47 -5.60 -5.83 7.95
C SER A 47 -4.86 -6.73 8.92
N ASP A 48 -4.83 -8.04 8.66
CA ASP A 48 -4.13 -9.00 9.50
C ASP A 48 -2.62 -8.76 9.53
N ARG A 49 -2.07 -8.12 8.49
CA ARG A 49 -0.65 -7.79 8.40
C ARG A 49 -0.33 -6.39 8.93
N GLY A 50 -1.27 -5.71 9.55
CA GLY A 50 -1.05 -4.38 10.13
C GLY A 50 -1.01 -3.24 9.12
N VAL A 51 -1.52 -3.46 7.92
CA VAL A 51 -1.59 -2.43 6.87
C VAL A 51 -2.70 -1.44 7.20
N ILE A 52 -2.44 -0.15 6.93
CA ILE A 52 -3.49 0.86 6.97
C ILE A 52 -4.33 0.67 5.71
N VAL A 53 -5.56 0.16 5.86
CA VAL A 53 -6.39 -0.16 4.71
C VAL A 53 -7.75 0.52 4.82
N ARG A 54 -8.20 1.08 3.70
CA ARG A 54 -9.55 1.62 3.54
C ARG A 54 -10.15 1.05 2.27
N GLN A 55 -11.45 0.77 2.34
CA GLN A 55 -12.20 0.29 1.18
C GLN A 55 -13.16 1.37 0.72
N THR A 56 -13.19 1.62 -0.59
CA THR A 56 -14.10 2.59 -1.20
C THR A 56 -14.48 2.14 -2.60
N THR A 57 -15.58 2.68 -3.12
CA THR A 57 -16.01 2.45 -4.49
C THR A 57 -15.87 3.75 -5.27
N ILE A 58 -15.29 3.66 -6.47
CA ILE A 58 -15.11 4.81 -7.36
C ILE A 58 -15.89 4.54 -8.64
N GLU A 59 -16.98 5.29 -8.85
CA GLU A 59 -17.83 5.15 -10.04
C GLU A 59 -18.19 6.51 -10.62
N PRO A 60 -17.99 6.70 -11.95
CA PRO A 60 -17.26 5.79 -12.84
C PRO A 60 -15.79 5.67 -12.44
N TRP A 61 -15.13 4.59 -12.82
CA TRP A 61 -13.73 4.37 -12.46
C TRP A 61 -12.84 5.49 -12.97
N ARG A 62 -12.04 6.04 -12.06
CA ARG A 62 -11.04 7.06 -12.39
C ARG A 62 -9.77 6.78 -11.58
N PHE A 63 -8.71 6.45 -12.29
CA PHE A 63 -7.44 6.12 -11.66
C PHE A 63 -6.86 7.30 -10.89
N ASP A 64 -6.99 8.51 -11.40
CA ASP A 64 -6.50 9.72 -10.72
C ASP A 64 -7.20 9.95 -9.39
N VAL A 65 -8.51 9.70 -9.31
CA VAL A 65 -9.25 9.81 -8.05
C VAL A 65 -8.77 8.76 -7.06
N ALA A 66 -8.59 7.51 -7.51
CA ALA A 66 -8.10 6.43 -6.65
C ALA A 66 -6.71 6.75 -6.11
N ARG A 67 -5.82 7.26 -6.94
CA ARG A 67 -4.47 7.64 -6.54
C ARG A 67 -4.51 8.75 -5.49
N ASN A 68 -5.31 9.77 -5.70
CA ASN A 68 -5.43 10.87 -4.74
C ASN A 68 -5.99 10.41 -3.40
N LEU A 69 -7.00 9.56 -3.41
CA LEU A 69 -7.58 9.02 -2.18
C LEU A 69 -6.59 8.13 -1.44
N SER A 70 -5.79 7.33 -2.16
CA SER A 70 -4.79 6.47 -1.52
C SER A 70 -3.73 7.28 -0.78
N MET A 71 -3.38 8.45 -1.30
CA MET A 71 -2.40 9.33 -0.66
C MET A 71 -2.93 9.92 0.65
N LEU A 72 -4.25 10.03 0.83
CA LEU A 72 -4.83 10.52 2.08
C LEU A 72 -4.64 9.55 3.24
N LEU A 73 -4.31 8.29 2.96
CA LEU A 73 -4.06 7.30 4.00
C LEU A 73 -2.65 7.40 4.58
N ILE A 74 -1.77 8.15 3.93
CA ILE A 74 -0.36 8.25 4.34
C ILE A 74 -0.28 9.04 5.65
N PRO A 75 0.37 8.49 6.70
CA PRO A 75 0.53 9.22 7.96
C PRO A 75 1.30 10.53 7.78
N ARG A 76 0.93 11.53 8.57
CA ARG A 76 1.47 12.90 8.42
C ARG A 76 2.96 13.00 8.73
N ASP A 77 3.48 12.11 9.56
CA ASP A 77 4.91 12.12 9.92
C ASP A 77 5.79 11.40 8.90
N THR A 78 5.22 11.04 7.74
CA THR A 78 5.93 10.37 6.66
C THR A 78 6.83 11.35 5.93
N ASP A 79 8.09 10.98 5.76
CA ASP A 79 9.08 11.79 5.04
C ASP A 79 9.15 11.42 3.56
N LEU A 80 9.05 10.13 3.26
CA LEU A 80 9.14 9.61 1.89
C LEU A 80 7.96 8.70 1.60
N CYS A 81 7.35 8.88 0.44
CA CYS A 81 6.23 8.06 -0.02
C CYS A 81 6.64 7.28 -1.25
N VAL A 82 6.41 5.97 -1.23
CA VAL A 82 6.73 5.09 -2.35
C VAL A 82 5.44 4.46 -2.85
N CYS A 83 5.11 4.69 -4.12
CA CYS A 83 3.96 4.06 -4.75
C CYS A 83 4.36 2.71 -5.32
N ALA A 84 3.62 1.67 -4.97
CA ALA A 84 3.87 0.33 -5.49
C ALA A 84 2.55 -0.39 -5.70
N ASP A 85 2.53 -1.32 -6.65
CA ASP A 85 1.38 -2.20 -6.85
C ASP A 85 1.59 -3.49 -6.05
N LEU A 86 0.51 -4.16 -5.65
CA LEU A 86 0.61 -5.37 -4.84
C LEU A 86 1.32 -6.52 -5.57
N ASP A 87 1.26 -6.54 -6.88
CA ASP A 87 1.93 -7.56 -7.69
C ASP A 87 3.40 -7.25 -7.94
N GLU A 88 3.89 -6.07 -7.54
CA GLU A 88 5.30 -5.72 -7.66
C GLU A 88 6.12 -6.33 -6.52
N VAL A 89 7.38 -6.61 -6.80
CA VAL A 89 8.31 -7.15 -5.80
C VAL A 89 9.42 -6.13 -5.56
N LEU A 90 9.49 -5.65 -4.31
CA LEU A 90 10.57 -4.78 -3.89
C LEU A 90 11.76 -5.65 -3.50
N LEU A 91 12.94 -5.31 -4.02
CA LEU A 91 14.14 -6.07 -3.73
C LEU A 91 14.66 -5.77 -2.32
N PRO A 92 15.23 -6.75 -1.61
CA PRO A 92 15.84 -6.50 -0.30
C PRO A 92 16.84 -5.35 -0.37
N GLY A 93 16.82 -4.50 0.67
CA GLY A 93 17.70 -3.33 0.72
C GLY A 93 17.15 -2.10 0.01
N TRP A 94 15.92 -2.15 -0.50
CA TRP A 94 15.33 -0.99 -1.20
C TRP A 94 15.31 0.27 -0.33
N ARG A 95 15.09 0.12 0.98
CA ARG A 95 15.04 1.25 1.90
C ARG A 95 16.38 1.97 1.96
N ALA A 96 17.45 1.22 2.10
CA ALA A 96 18.80 1.80 2.16
C ALA A 96 19.14 2.58 0.89
N ALA A 97 18.65 2.12 -0.27
CA ALA A 97 18.86 2.80 -1.54
C ALA A 97 18.14 4.16 -1.60
N LEU A 98 17.05 4.34 -0.83
CA LEU A 98 16.31 5.61 -0.78
C LEU A 98 16.91 6.60 0.22
N GLU A 99 17.55 6.09 1.24
CA GLU A 99 18.18 6.91 2.28
C GLU A 99 19.62 7.25 1.89
#